data_7c541d53e46316b3ccc87116597663bd
#
_entry.id   7c541d53e46316b3ccc87116597663bd
#
_cell.length_a   1.000
_cell.length_b   1.000
_cell.length_c   1.000
_cell.angle_alpha   90.00
_cell.angle_beta   90.00
_cell.angle_gamma   90.00
#
_symmetry.space_group_name_H-M   'P 1'
#
loop_
_entity.id
_entity.type
_entity.pdbx_description
1 polymer ?
#
loop_
_entity_poly.entity_id
_entity_poly.type
_entity_poly.pdbx_seq_one_letter_code
_entity_poly.pdbx_strand_id
1 'polypeptide(L)'
;MRDVSIIGVGITKFGELWDKSLRELGLETGLAAINDAGITSNDIDALYIGNMAAGSTLQQEHVSALIADYCGLANQNIPATRVEAASASGGLAIRQAYMAIAGGFIDVAVVGGAEKMTDVSDSESSYTVSMGSDEQWEAKAGATFTSLHAIIAQNHMLEYGTTREQLSSVAAKNHYHASLNPMAQFPFALDPAAVSKSGMVSTPLRMLDCAPNLSLIHI
;
A
#
# COMPACT_ATOMS: atom_id res chain seq x y z
N MET A 1 -27.38 2.49 11.49
CA MET A 1 -26.25 2.73 10.57
C MET A 1 -26.73 2.41 9.18
N ARG A 2 -26.34 3.20 8.18
CA ARG A 2 -26.65 2.89 6.78
C ARG A 2 -25.73 1.80 6.26
N ASP A 3 -26.20 1.01 5.29
CA ASP A 3 -25.35 0.08 4.55
C ASP A 3 -24.40 0.88 3.64
N VAL A 4 -23.18 0.36 3.47
CA VAL A 4 -22.14 0.98 2.65
C VAL A 4 -21.70 -0.03 1.60
N SER A 5 -21.62 0.41 0.35
CA SER A 5 -21.21 -0.43 -0.79
C SER A 5 -20.01 0.19 -1.50
N ILE A 6 -19.14 -0.64 -2.04
CA ILE A 6 -18.11 -0.25 -3.00
C ILE A 6 -18.76 -0.26 -4.38
N ILE A 7 -18.73 0.87 -5.09
CA ILE A 7 -19.42 1.04 -6.37
C ILE A 7 -18.46 1.18 -7.55
N GLY A 8 -17.17 1.38 -7.30
CA GLY A 8 -16.15 1.45 -8.35
C GLY A 8 -14.75 1.24 -7.79
N VAL A 9 -13.84 0.76 -8.64
CA VAL A 9 -12.45 0.48 -8.29
C VAL A 9 -11.49 0.97 -9.36
N GLY A 10 -10.28 1.39 -8.95
CA GLY A 10 -9.19 1.78 -9.83
C GLY A 10 -7.85 1.35 -9.27
N ILE A 11 -6.92 0.96 -10.12
CA ILE A 11 -5.59 0.52 -9.74
C ILE A 11 -4.57 0.86 -10.83
N THR A 12 -3.38 1.30 -10.45
CA THR A 12 -2.23 1.36 -11.38
C THR A 12 -1.51 0.02 -11.41
N LYS A 13 -0.73 -0.22 -12.45
CA LYS A 13 0.24 -1.31 -12.44
C LYS A 13 1.25 -1.09 -11.30
N PHE A 14 1.58 -2.16 -10.58
CA PHE A 14 2.63 -2.14 -9.57
C PHE A 14 4.00 -2.22 -10.25
N GLY A 15 4.94 -1.37 -9.82
CA GLY A 15 6.29 -1.39 -10.39
C GLY A 15 7.07 -0.10 -10.14
N GLU A 16 8.17 0.01 -10.85
CA GLU A 16 9.04 1.19 -10.87
C GLU A 16 8.48 2.19 -11.89
N LEU A 17 7.62 3.10 -11.45
CA LEU A 17 6.91 4.07 -12.29
C LEU A 17 7.65 5.40 -12.31
N TRP A 18 8.88 5.41 -12.86
CA TRP A 18 9.79 6.56 -12.89
C TRP A 18 9.23 7.75 -13.68
N ASP A 19 8.43 7.46 -14.69
CA ASP A 19 7.82 8.43 -15.60
C ASP A 19 6.55 9.10 -15.07
N LYS A 20 6.06 8.67 -13.89
CA LYS A 20 4.82 9.18 -13.30
C LYS A 20 5.07 9.84 -11.94
N SER A 21 4.52 11.01 -11.76
CA SER A 21 4.44 11.66 -10.45
C SER A 21 3.34 11.04 -9.58
N LEU A 22 3.37 11.28 -8.27
CA LEU A 22 2.30 10.89 -7.35
C LEU A 22 0.93 11.47 -7.76
N ARG A 23 0.91 12.68 -8.35
CA ARG A 23 -0.30 13.33 -8.86
C ARG A 23 -0.90 12.55 -10.02
N GLU A 24 -0.07 12.17 -11.00
CA GLU A 24 -0.51 11.42 -12.18
C GLU A 24 -1.01 10.02 -11.81
N LEU A 25 -0.34 9.36 -10.86
CA LEU A 25 -0.82 8.09 -10.33
C LEU A 25 -2.19 8.25 -9.64
N GLY A 26 -2.37 9.30 -8.83
CA GLY A 26 -3.66 9.62 -8.19
C GLY A 26 -4.76 9.92 -9.20
N LEU A 27 -4.45 10.69 -10.24
CA LEU A 27 -5.39 11.02 -11.30
C LEU A 27 -5.84 9.78 -12.08
N GLU A 28 -4.87 8.95 -12.50
CA GLU A 28 -5.14 7.72 -13.28
C GLU A 28 -6.08 6.77 -12.52
N THR A 29 -5.77 6.50 -11.26
CA THR A 29 -6.59 5.59 -10.43
C THR A 29 -7.92 6.19 -10.01
N GLY A 30 -7.94 7.49 -9.68
CA GLY A 30 -9.17 8.20 -9.33
C GLY A 30 -10.15 8.23 -10.49
N LEU A 31 -9.69 8.55 -11.70
CA LEU A 31 -10.53 8.52 -12.90
C LEU A 31 -11.02 7.10 -13.21
N ALA A 32 -10.16 6.08 -13.07
CA ALA A 32 -10.58 4.70 -13.28
C ALA A 32 -11.70 4.30 -12.33
N ALA A 33 -11.59 4.61 -11.03
CA ALA A 33 -12.62 4.30 -10.02
C ALA A 33 -13.93 5.07 -10.26
N ILE A 34 -13.86 6.36 -10.58
CA ILE A 34 -15.03 7.20 -10.87
C ILE A 34 -15.76 6.70 -12.11
N ASN A 35 -15.01 6.35 -13.17
CA ASN A 35 -15.60 5.79 -14.40
C ASN A 35 -16.24 4.41 -14.16
N ASP A 36 -15.58 3.53 -13.38
CA ASP A 36 -16.13 2.23 -13.04
C ASP A 36 -17.42 2.34 -12.21
N ALA A 37 -17.47 3.34 -11.31
CA ALA A 37 -18.66 3.66 -10.54
C ALA A 37 -19.82 4.28 -11.36
N GLY A 38 -19.53 4.84 -12.54
CA GLY A 38 -20.48 5.55 -13.37
C GLY A 38 -20.99 6.87 -12.77
N ILE A 39 -20.17 7.51 -11.92
CA ILE A 39 -20.49 8.78 -11.26
C ILE A 39 -19.63 9.93 -11.83
N THR A 40 -19.87 11.13 -11.35
CA THR A 40 -19.10 12.34 -11.68
C THR A 40 -18.44 12.93 -10.44
N SER A 41 -17.52 13.89 -10.64
CA SER A 41 -16.89 14.61 -9.54
C SER A 41 -17.92 15.37 -8.65
N ASN A 42 -19.08 15.74 -9.18
CA ASN A 42 -20.13 16.44 -8.44
C ASN A 42 -20.86 15.54 -7.42
N ASP A 43 -20.73 14.23 -7.56
CA ASP A 43 -21.36 13.26 -6.67
C ASP A 43 -20.48 12.92 -5.45
N ILE A 44 -19.24 13.44 -5.40
CA ILE A 44 -18.22 13.10 -4.39
C ILE A 44 -18.28 14.10 -3.24
N ASP A 45 -18.47 13.61 -2.02
CA ASP A 45 -18.54 14.42 -0.80
C ASP A 45 -17.22 14.52 -0.05
N ALA A 46 -16.33 13.52 -0.18
CA ALA A 46 -15.04 13.49 0.53
C ALA A 46 -13.98 12.62 -0.15
N LEU A 47 -12.73 12.93 0.12
CA LEU A 47 -11.54 12.14 -0.30
C LEU A 47 -10.75 11.70 0.93
N TYR A 48 -10.47 10.40 1.05
CA TYR A 48 -9.60 9.82 2.07
C TYR A 48 -8.42 9.11 1.41
N ILE A 49 -7.19 9.54 1.71
CA ILE A 49 -5.97 8.95 1.14
C ILE A 49 -5.10 8.39 2.26
N GLY A 50 -4.85 7.08 2.20
CA GLY A 50 -3.84 6.40 3.00
C GLY A 50 -2.46 6.63 2.39
N ASN A 51 -1.54 7.17 3.18
CA ASN A 51 -0.15 7.37 2.77
C ASN A 51 0.74 7.45 4.02
N MET A 52 1.87 6.75 4.00
CA MET A 52 2.86 6.76 5.06
C MET A 52 4.08 7.61 4.69
N ALA A 53 4.66 7.37 3.52
CA ALA A 53 6.06 7.65 3.24
C ALA A 53 6.33 8.89 2.37
N ALA A 54 5.31 9.54 1.80
CA ALA A 54 5.52 10.63 0.84
C ALA A 54 6.32 11.81 1.40
N GLY A 55 6.21 12.11 2.70
CA GLY A 55 7.04 13.12 3.37
C GLY A 55 8.52 12.77 3.33
N SER A 56 8.88 11.50 3.45
CA SER A 56 10.27 11.02 3.41
C SER A 56 10.77 10.79 1.99
N THR A 57 9.99 10.11 1.14
CA THR A 57 10.43 9.69 -0.20
C THR A 57 10.30 10.78 -1.26
N LEU A 58 9.36 11.70 -1.11
CA LEU A 58 9.04 12.74 -2.08
C LEU A 58 9.14 14.15 -1.51
N GLN A 59 9.42 14.29 -0.22
CA GLN A 59 9.36 15.57 0.50
C GLN A 59 7.99 16.25 0.33
N GLN A 60 6.92 15.43 0.22
CA GLN A 60 5.55 15.87 -0.05
C GLN A 60 4.62 15.53 1.10
N GLU A 61 4.16 16.53 1.80
CA GLU A 61 3.02 16.44 2.72
C GLU A 61 1.71 16.83 2.01
N HIS A 62 0.58 16.83 2.73
CA HIS A 62 -0.74 17.17 2.17
C HIS A 62 -1.14 16.36 0.93
N VAL A 63 -0.75 15.07 0.89
CA VAL A 63 -0.95 14.20 -0.28
C VAL A 63 -2.42 14.16 -0.74
N SER A 64 -3.37 14.13 0.19
CA SER A 64 -4.79 14.10 -0.15
C SER A 64 -5.27 15.39 -0.82
N ALA A 65 -4.86 16.55 -0.29
CA ALA A 65 -5.17 17.84 -0.88
C ALA A 65 -4.51 18.03 -2.25
N LEU A 66 -3.26 17.58 -2.39
CA LEU A 66 -2.52 17.58 -3.66
C LEU A 66 -3.24 16.75 -4.74
N ILE A 67 -3.73 15.55 -4.39
CA ILE A 67 -4.47 14.69 -5.31
C ILE A 67 -5.82 15.32 -5.64
N ALA A 68 -6.55 15.84 -4.64
CA ALA A 68 -7.82 16.50 -4.85
C ALA A 68 -7.71 17.70 -5.82
N ASP A 69 -6.68 18.54 -5.64
CA ASP A 69 -6.43 19.68 -6.51
C ASP A 69 -6.14 19.25 -7.94
N TYR A 70 -5.22 18.31 -8.11
CA TYR A 70 -4.80 17.84 -9.44
C TYR A 70 -5.92 17.09 -10.19
N CYS A 71 -6.79 16.39 -9.46
CA CYS A 71 -7.97 15.71 -10.02
C CYS A 71 -9.17 16.66 -10.25
N GLY A 72 -9.05 17.95 -9.97
CA GLY A 72 -10.12 18.94 -10.15
C GLY A 72 -11.20 18.88 -9.06
N LEU A 73 -11.01 18.11 -8.00
CA LEU A 73 -11.97 18.00 -6.87
C LEU A 73 -11.92 19.21 -5.94
N ALA A 74 -10.84 19.99 -5.95
CA ALA A 74 -10.71 21.19 -5.12
C ALA A 74 -11.83 22.22 -5.40
N ASN A 75 -12.32 22.28 -6.63
CA ASN A 75 -13.42 23.18 -7.01
C ASN A 75 -14.78 22.78 -6.38
N GLN A 76 -14.91 21.57 -5.86
CA GLN A 76 -16.10 21.06 -5.20
C GLN A 76 -16.11 21.37 -3.69
N ASN A 77 -15.06 21.98 -3.15
CA ASN A 77 -14.87 22.27 -1.72
C ASN A 77 -15.03 21.04 -0.82
N ILE A 78 -14.67 19.84 -1.31
CA ILE A 78 -14.75 18.61 -0.54
C ILE A 78 -13.58 18.49 0.46
N PRO A 79 -13.80 17.93 1.64
CA PRO A 79 -12.72 17.61 2.56
C PRO A 79 -11.81 16.51 1.98
N ALA A 80 -10.51 16.76 2.00
CA ALA A 80 -9.48 15.81 1.59
C ALA A 80 -8.58 15.46 2.78
N THR A 81 -8.69 14.23 3.27
CA THR A 81 -8.02 13.78 4.50
C THR A 81 -6.95 12.75 4.19
N ARG A 82 -5.71 13.00 4.63
CA ARG A 82 -4.66 11.97 4.68
C ARG A 82 -4.77 11.21 6.01
N VAL A 83 -4.67 9.88 5.95
CA VAL A 83 -4.59 9.00 7.11
C VAL A 83 -3.33 8.14 7.05
N GLU A 84 -2.78 7.84 8.22
CA GLU A 84 -1.54 7.09 8.34
C GLU A 84 -1.70 5.97 9.39
N ALA A 85 -1.30 4.78 9.03
CA ALA A 85 -1.19 3.58 9.87
C ALA A 85 -0.16 2.61 9.23
N ALA A 86 1.00 3.13 8.83
CA ALA A 86 2.03 2.40 8.10
C ALA A 86 1.42 1.62 6.90
N SER A 87 1.73 0.35 6.74
CA SER A 87 1.19 -0.50 5.67
C SER A 87 -0.34 -0.68 5.71
N ALA A 88 -1.00 -0.32 6.81
CA ALA A 88 -2.45 -0.38 6.97
C ALA A 88 -3.16 0.94 6.64
N SER A 89 -2.45 1.96 6.14
CA SER A 89 -3.02 3.30 5.87
C SER A 89 -4.21 3.25 4.91
N GLY A 90 -4.14 2.43 3.86
CA GLY A 90 -5.27 2.23 2.93
C GLY A 90 -6.50 1.62 3.63
N GLY A 91 -6.31 0.61 4.48
CA GLY A 91 -7.39 0.03 5.29
C GLY A 91 -7.99 1.03 6.28
N LEU A 92 -7.17 1.90 6.87
CA LEU A 92 -7.63 2.97 7.74
C LEU A 92 -8.45 4.01 6.95
N ALA A 93 -8.05 4.36 5.73
CA ALA A 93 -8.81 5.25 4.86
C ALA A 93 -10.21 4.68 4.55
N ILE A 94 -10.31 3.40 4.21
CA ILE A 94 -11.59 2.69 4.01
C ILE A 94 -12.44 2.76 5.29
N ARG A 95 -11.84 2.49 6.45
CA ARG A 95 -12.54 2.56 7.74
C ARG A 95 -13.11 3.95 8.01
N GLN A 96 -12.35 5.02 7.73
CA GLN A 96 -12.83 6.39 7.93
C GLN A 96 -14.03 6.71 7.02
N ALA A 97 -13.95 6.38 5.74
CA ALA A 97 -15.06 6.58 4.81
C ALA A 97 -16.28 5.74 5.20
N TYR A 98 -16.09 4.46 5.57
CA TYR A 98 -17.19 3.64 6.08
C TYR A 98 -17.90 4.29 7.26
N MET A 99 -17.17 4.79 8.25
CA MET A 99 -17.76 5.44 9.43
C MET A 99 -18.51 6.71 9.06
N ALA A 100 -17.98 7.52 8.14
CA ALA A 100 -18.60 8.75 7.69
C ALA A 100 -19.92 8.49 6.93
N ILE A 101 -19.93 7.52 6.01
CA ILE A 101 -21.12 7.14 5.23
C ILE A 101 -22.15 6.45 6.13
N ALA A 102 -21.73 5.44 6.91
CA ALA A 102 -22.64 4.71 7.81
C ALA A 102 -23.25 5.62 8.89
N GLY A 103 -22.50 6.63 9.33
CA GLY A 103 -22.96 7.66 10.26
C GLY A 103 -23.88 8.72 9.65
N GLY A 104 -23.99 8.77 8.31
CA GLY A 104 -24.84 9.72 7.60
C GLY A 104 -24.25 11.12 7.45
N PHE A 105 -22.93 11.28 7.61
CA PHE A 105 -22.26 12.57 7.41
C PHE A 105 -22.01 12.90 5.95
N ILE A 106 -21.83 11.87 5.11
CA ILE A 106 -21.61 11.95 3.67
C ILE A 106 -22.32 10.78 2.99
N ASP A 107 -22.51 10.85 1.68
CA ASP A 107 -23.13 9.80 0.87
C ASP A 107 -22.12 9.07 -0.01
N VAL A 108 -21.17 9.78 -0.62
CA VAL A 108 -20.16 9.23 -1.53
C VAL A 108 -18.77 9.69 -1.13
N ALA A 109 -17.84 8.74 -0.98
CA ALA A 109 -16.43 9.01 -0.73
C ALA A 109 -15.53 8.31 -1.75
N VAL A 110 -14.50 9.02 -2.18
CA VAL A 110 -13.35 8.40 -2.86
C VAL A 110 -12.32 8.02 -1.79
N VAL A 111 -11.84 6.77 -1.84
CA VAL A 111 -10.87 6.23 -0.88
C VAL A 111 -9.69 5.65 -1.62
N GLY A 112 -8.50 6.09 -1.32
CA GLY A 112 -7.30 5.59 -1.98
C GLY A 112 -6.15 5.28 -1.02
N GLY A 113 -5.21 4.47 -1.49
CA GLY A 113 -3.89 4.31 -0.89
C GLY A 113 -2.83 4.61 -1.94
N ALA A 114 -1.93 5.54 -1.66
CA ALA A 114 -0.93 6.01 -2.60
C ALA A 114 0.46 5.98 -1.95
N GLU A 115 1.42 5.32 -2.60
CA GLU A 115 2.80 5.30 -2.14
C GLU A 115 3.76 5.30 -3.34
N LYS A 116 4.78 6.16 -3.32
CA LYS A 116 5.81 6.23 -4.35
C LYS A 116 7.18 6.18 -3.67
N MET A 117 7.81 5.01 -3.72
CA MET A 117 9.02 4.70 -2.95
C MET A 117 10.25 4.43 -3.83
N THR A 118 10.12 4.53 -5.16
CA THR A 118 11.20 4.24 -6.10
C THR A 118 12.07 5.45 -6.46
N ASP A 119 11.69 6.65 -6.03
CA ASP A 119 12.42 7.90 -6.35
C ASP A 119 13.60 8.18 -5.37
N VAL A 120 13.84 7.26 -4.45
CA VAL A 120 14.94 7.31 -3.47
C VAL A 120 15.81 6.07 -3.57
N SER A 121 16.99 6.11 -2.99
CA SER A 121 17.89 4.93 -2.93
C SER A 121 17.30 3.79 -2.10
N ASP A 122 17.77 2.57 -2.32
CA ASP A 122 17.34 1.38 -1.55
C ASP A 122 17.55 1.56 -0.04
N SER A 123 18.63 2.25 0.36
CA SER A 123 18.91 2.54 1.76
C SER A 123 17.91 3.54 2.36
N GLU A 124 17.55 4.57 1.63
CA GLU A 124 16.53 5.56 2.06
C GLU A 124 15.15 4.93 2.10
N SER A 125 14.81 4.09 1.12
CA SER A 125 13.57 3.34 1.11
C SER A 125 13.47 2.38 2.29
N SER A 126 14.55 1.63 2.58
CA SER A 126 14.63 0.74 3.75
C SER A 126 14.50 1.50 5.07
N TYR A 127 15.16 2.66 5.18
CA TYR A 127 15.02 3.53 6.36
C TYR A 127 13.59 4.04 6.50
N THR A 128 12.98 4.51 5.42
CA THR A 128 11.60 5.02 5.43
C THR A 128 10.60 3.95 5.89
N VAL A 129 10.73 2.71 5.40
CA VAL A 129 9.87 1.62 5.85
C VAL A 129 10.07 1.31 7.34
N SER A 130 11.30 1.46 7.84
CA SER A 130 11.61 1.27 9.26
C SER A 130 11.00 2.33 10.17
N MET A 131 10.54 3.47 9.64
CA MET A 131 9.78 4.47 10.43
C MET A 131 8.44 3.94 10.94
N GLY A 132 7.94 2.81 10.42
CA GLY A 132 6.79 2.10 10.96
C GLY A 132 7.06 1.29 12.22
N SER A 133 8.31 1.25 12.71
CA SER A 133 8.74 0.59 13.95
C SER A 133 9.03 1.62 15.05
N ASP A 134 9.38 1.14 16.25
CA ASP A 134 9.84 2.00 17.35
C ASP A 134 11.22 2.57 17.03
N GLU A 135 11.30 3.89 16.93
CA GLU A 135 12.54 4.58 16.56
C GLU A 135 13.63 4.40 17.62
N GLN A 136 13.27 4.46 18.90
CA GLN A 136 14.23 4.45 20.02
C GLN A 136 14.74 3.04 20.32
N TRP A 137 13.87 2.05 20.27
CA TRP A 137 14.16 0.68 20.72
C TRP A 137 14.50 -0.28 19.57
N GLU A 138 14.04 0.02 18.36
CA GLU A 138 14.21 -0.87 17.21
C GLU A 138 15.09 -0.25 16.12
N ALA A 139 14.66 0.88 15.51
CA ALA A 139 15.36 1.47 14.39
C ALA A 139 16.78 1.96 14.76
N LYS A 140 16.95 2.68 15.89
CA LYS A 140 18.28 3.10 16.39
C LYS A 140 19.19 1.96 16.80
N ALA A 141 18.62 0.81 17.19
CA ALA A 141 19.39 -0.39 17.46
C ALA A 141 19.82 -1.14 16.18
N GLY A 142 19.45 -0.64 14.99
CA GLY A 142 19.80 -1.20 13.70
C GLY A 142 18.84 -2.25 13.19
N ALA A 143 17.66 -2.40 13.79
CA ALA A 143 16.63 -3.28 13.28
C ALA A 143 16.08 -2.74 11.96
N THR A 144 16.04 -3.59 10.93
CA THR A 144 15.35 -3.31 9.68
C THR A 144 13.91 -3.85 9.74
N PHE A 145 13.02 -3.33 8.92
CA PHE A 145 11.66 -3.83 8.82
C PHE A 145 11.62 -5.35 8.56
N THR A 146 12.47 -5.84 7.68
CA THR A 146 12.58 -7.27 7.38
C THR A 146 13.08 -8.07 8.58
N SER A 147 14.05 -7.54 9.35
CA SER A 147 14.56 -8.25 10.54
C SER A 147 13.51 -8.37 11.64
N LEU A 148 12.68 -7.37 11.84
CA LEU A 148 11.56 -7.42 12.79
C LEU A 148 10.53 -8.49 12.40
N HIS A 149 10.17 -8.55 11.10
CA HIS A 149 9.30 -9.61 10.59
C HIS A 149 9.93 -11.00 10.67
N ALA A 150 11.25 -11.09 10.53
CA ALA A 150 11.99 -12.34 10.70
C ALA A 150 11.91 -12.85 12.15
N ILE A 151 11.99 -11.96 13.14
CA ILE A 151 11.81 -12.31 14.56
C ILE A 151 10.39 -12.84 14.80
N ILE A 152 9.36 -12.17 14.24
CA ILE A 152 7.98 -12.63 14.35
C ILE A 152 7.81 -14.01 13.71
N ALA A 153 8.37 -14.21 12.50
CA ALA A 153 8.32 -15.49 11.80
C ALA A 153 9.02 -16.60 12.61
N GLN A 154 10.17 -16.29 13.21
CA GLN A 154 10.93 -17.23 14.03
C GLN A 154 10.15 -17.63 15.29
N ASN A 155 9.53 -16.66 15.98
CA ASN A 155 8.69 -16.95 17.13
C ASN A 155 7.49 -17.81 16.75
N HIS A 156 6.84 -17.52 15.61
CA HIS A 156 5.74 -18.34 15.11
C HIS A 156 6.19 -19.78 14.79
N MET A 157 7.39 -19.96 14.22
CA MET A 157 7.96 -21.28 13.97
C MET A 157 8.23 -22.05 15.28
N LEU A 158 8.73 -21.37 16.30
CA LEU A 158 8.98 -21.98 17.62
C LEU A 158 7.68 -22.35 18.35
N GLU A 159 6.69 -21.49 18.32
CA GLU A 159 5.44 -21.69 19.07
C GLU A 159 4.51 -22.69 18.38
N TYR A 160 4.38 -22.64 17.05
CA TYR A 160 3.40 -23.41 16.28
C TYR A 160 4.01 -24.50 15.41
N GLY A 161 5.33 -24.67 15.40
CA GLY A 161 6.00 -25.67 14.58
C GLY A 161 5.97 -25.37 13.07
N THR A 162 5.69 -24.12 12.68
CA THR A 162 5.69 -23.72 11.26
C THR A 162 7.05 -23.98 10.63
N THR A 163 7.05 -24.61 9.45
CA THR A 163 8.31 -24.99 8.77
C THR A 163 8.71 -23.96 7.69
N ARG A 164 9.96 -24.04 7.27
CA ARG A 164 10.48 -23.24 6.14
C ARG A 164 9.69 -23.50 4.85
N GLU A 165 9.30 -24.75 4.62
CA GLU A 165 8.54 -25.18 3.45
C GLU A 165 7.14 -24.54 3.43
N GLN A 166 6.50 -24.41 4.59
CA GLN A 166 5.21 -23.74 4.71
C GLN A 166 5.33 -22.24 4.38
N LEU A 167 6.38 -21.56 4.86
CA LEU A 167 6.64 -20.16 4.49
C LEU A 167 6.88 -20.04 2.98
N SER A 168 7.67 -20.94 2.38
CA SER A 168 7.91 -20.96 0.93
C SER A 168 6.63 -21.19 0.14
N SER A 169 5.72 -22.01 0.65
CA SER A 169 4.42 -22.29 0.01
C SER A 169 3.53 -21.03 0.00
N VAL A 170 3.59 -20.19 1.03
CA VAL A 170 2.87 -18.90 1.05
C VAL A 170 3.39 -17.98 -0.06
N ALA A 171 4.71 -17.82 -0.17
CA ALA A 171 5.32 -17.00 -1.22
C ALA A 171 4.98 -17.53 -2.62
N ALA A 172 5.11 -18.83 -2.84
CA ALA A 172 4.78 -19.48 -4.11
C ALA A 172 3.31 -19.32 -4.48
N LYS A 173 2.39 -19.46 -3.51
CA LYS A 173 0.96 -19.18 -3.72
C LYS A 173 0.73 -17.74 -4.15
N ASN A 174 1.36 -16.78 -3.51
CA ASN A 174 1.22 -15.36 -3.86
C ASN A 174 1.75 -15.07 -5.26
N HIS A 175 2.89 -15.64 -5.65
CA HIS A 175 3.41 -15.54 -7.02
C HIS A 175 2.49 -16.22 -8.05
N TYR A 176 1.88 -17.35 -7.70
CA TYR A 176 0.90 -17.98 -8.58
C TYR A 176 -0.30 -17.04 -8.84
N HIS A 177 -0.86 -16.42 -7.79
CA HIS A 177 -1.95 -15.45 -7.97
C HIS A 177 -1.48 -14.19 -8.70
N ALA A 178 -0.25 -13.73 -8.47
CA ALA A 178 0.34 -12.62 -9.21
C ALA A 178 0.43 -12.91 -10.71
N SER A 179 0.72 -14.17 -11.11
CA SER A 179 0.77 -14.56 -12.53
C SER A 179 -0.58 -14.45 -13.26
N LEU A 180 -1.67 -14.41 -12.51
CA LEU A 180 -3.04 -14.21 -13.04
C LEU A 180 -3.45 -12.72 -13.07
N ASN A 181 -2.65 -11.83 -12.50
CA ASN A 181 -2.96 -10.40 -12.38
C ASN A 181 -2.00 -9.57 -13.24
N PRO A 182 -2.46 -8.97 -14.36
CA PRO A 182 -1.60 -8.14 -15.21
C PRO A 182 -1.08 -6.87 -14.53
N MET A 183 -1.71 -6.45 -13.42
CA MET A 183 -1.29 -5.28 -12.64
C MET A 183 -0.21 -5.62 -11.62
N ALA A 184 0.11 -6.90 -11.39
CA ALA A 184 1.16 -7.31 -10.46
C ALA A 184 2.55 -6.92 -10.99
N GLN A 185 3.46 -6.56 -10.08
CA GLN A 185 4.85 -6.23 -10.43
C GLN A 185 5.59 -7.46 -10.98
N PHE A 186 5.41 -8.63 -10.35
CA PHE A 186 6.05 -9.89 -10.74
C PHE A 186 4.99 -10.93 -11.17
N PRO A 187 4.41 -10.79 -12.38
CA PRO A 187 3.33 -11.65 -12.84
C PRO A 187 3.85 -13.01 -13.36
N PHE A 188 4.56 -13.75 -12.51
CA PHE A 188 5.06 -15.10 -12.83
C PHE A 188 4.96 -16.03 -11.61
N ALA A 189 4.68 -17.30 -11.88
CA ALA A 189 4.61 -18.34 -10.86
C ALA A 189 6.00 -18.78 -10.41
N LEU A 190 6.13 -19.17 -9.14
CA LEU A 190 7.34 -19.72 -8.54
C LEU A 190 7.04 -21.06 -7.88
N ASP A 191 8.04 -21.98 -7.94
CA ASP A 191 8.04 -23.21 -7.18
C ASP A 191 8.47 -22.91 -5.73
N PRO A 192 7.85 -23.51 -4.69
CA PRO A 192 8.29 -23.41 -3.30
C PRO A 192 9.79 -23.76 -3.10
N ALA A 193 10.33 -24.68 -3.88
CA ALA A 193 11.74 -25.04 -3.83
C ALA A 193 12.66 -23.89 -4.31
N ALA A 194 12.23 -23.09 -5.28
CA ALA A 194 12.95 -21.90 -5.73
C ALA A 194 12.97 -20.83 -4.62
N VAL A 195 11.85 -20.63 -3.93
CA VAL A 195 11.76 -19.73 -2.78
C VAL A 195 12.72 -20.17 -1.67
N SER A 196 12.69 -21.44 -1.29
CA SER A 196 13.56 -22.01 -0.24
C SER A 196 15.06 -21.92 -0.56
N LYS A 197 15.46 -21.85 -1.84
CA LYS A 197 16.85 -21.74 -2.28
C LYS A 197 17.31 -20.31 -2.52
N SER A 198 16.43 -19.32 -2.49
CA SER A 198 16.79 -17.92 -2.70
C SER A 198 17.70 -17.39 -1.59
N GLY A 199 18.41 -16.30 -1.85
CA GLY A 199 19.37 -15.71 -0.90
C GLY A 199 18.73 -15.41 0.47
N MET A 200 19.48 -15.62 1.54
CA MET A 200 19.04 -15.28 2.90
C MET A 200 19.07 -13.76 3.08
N VAL A 201 18.00 -13.19 3.62
CA VAL A 201 17.92 -11.77 3.99
C VAL A 201 18.03 -11.62 5.50
N SER A 202 17.14 -12.25 6.25
CA SER A 202 17.16 -12.29 7.71
C SER A 202 16.48 -13.58 8.17
N THR A 203 17.19 -14.44 8.89
CA THR A 203 16.66 -15.77 9.25
C THR A 203 15.32 -15.68 9.99
N PRO A 204 14.24 -16.40 9.55
CA PRO A 204 14.23 -17.41 8.50
C PRO A 204 13.90 -16.89 7.08
N LEU A 205 13.72 -15.58 6.90
CA LEU A 205 13.25 -14.97 5.65
C LEU A 205 14.33 -14.91 4.57
N ARG A 206 13.94 -15.26 3.37
CA ARG A 206 14.76 -15.24 2.17
C ARG A 206 14.28 -14.18 1.18
N MET A 207 15.05 -13.91 0.14
CA MET A 207 14.76 -12.84 -0.82
C MET A 207 13.37 -12.96 -1.45
N LEU A 208 12.94 -14.17 -1.80
CA LEU A 208 11.62 -14.38 -2.41
C LEU A 208 10.46 -14.50 -1.39
N ASP A 209 10.74 -14.39 -0.10
CA ASP A 209 9.71 -14.15 0.92
C ASP A 209 9.42 -12.66 1.13
N CYS A 210 10.33 -11.79 0.69
CA CYS A 210 10.28 -10.34 0.92
C CYS A 210 9.64 -9.64 -0.26
N ALA A 211 8.77 -8.66 0.02
CA ALA A 211 8.25 -7.77 -1.01
C ALA A 211 9.34 -6.77 -1.44
N PRO A 212 9.48 -6.46 -2.74
CA PRO A 212 10.38 -5.42 -3.21
C PRO A 212 9.83 -4.02 -2.93
N ASN A 213 10.67 -3.02 -3.09
CA ASN A 213 10.24 -1.62 -3.08
C ASN A 213 9.36 -1.30 -4.28
N LEU A 214 8.31 -0.53 -4.08
CA LEU A 214 7.26 -0.27 -5.06
C LEU A 214 6.87 1.21 -5.13
N SER A 215 6.37 1.59 -6.30
CA SER A 215 5.46 2.72 -6.44
C SER A 215 4.09 2.21 -6.86
N LEU A 216 3.05 2.62 -6.15
CA LEU A 216 1.68 2.20 -6.44
C LEU A 216 0.66 3.22 -5.94
N ILE A 217 -0.48 3.23 -6.62
CA ILE A 217 -1.73 3.78 -6.08
C ILE A 217 -2.84 2.77 -6.32
N HIS A 218 -3.67 2.60 -5.29
CA HIS A 218 -4.88 1.80 -5.32
C HIS A 218 -6.04 2.65 -4.76
N ILE A 219 -7.08 2.84 -5.55
CA ILE A 219 -8.29 3.59 -5.19
C ILE A 219 -9.51 2.71 -5.35
#